data_4c21f197a0c181f20b468045c35db96a
#
_entry.id   4c21f197a0c181f20b468045c35db96a
#
_cell.length_a   1.000
_cell.length_b   1.000
_cell.length_c   1.000
_cell.angle_alpha   90.00
_cell.angle_beta   90.00
_cell.angle_gamma   90.00
#
_symmetry.space_group_name_H-M   'P 1'
#
loop_
_entity.id
_entity.type
_entity.pdbx_description
1 polymer ?
#
loop_
_entity_poly.entity_id
_entity_poly.type
_entity_poly.pdbx_seq_one_letter_code
_entity_poly.pdbx_strand_id
1 'polypeptide(L)'
;PYNYNKQALGVPLKLDSNLLPEDQLLMTRNTVEEVYNQIVDDLNEAERLFLTLSKDKQYEPNYLVSLPMIQLLKSRVFLYMENWKDAAIYANKVIKDWSFALVDLNNLPSPTVAEPYYNFTSLKSSEVIWLYGSVSDLTVFNDESVEYEEEGYFGNTTTYYREAFIASDNLIESFEDGDLRKEKYIAKEFNKDDKVFYEDSYTTFGKYKLSATGEPSGSENFALSFRLGEAYLNLAEAAAHNNDESTALSALKTLLAKRYEPDKFVEPTGLTGDALKTFIKNERRKELCFEGQRWFDLRRYGMPQIIHRWGEQVYTLKQNDPSYTMPI
;
A
#
# COMPACT_ATOMS: atom_id res chain seq x y z
N PRO A 1 9.17 -3.25 -15.22
CA PRO A 1 9.48 -1.94 -14.64
C PRO A 1 10.01 -0.97 -15.70
N TYR A 2 9.82 0.34 -15.50
CA TYR A 2 10.17 1.40 -16.46
C TYR A 2 11.63 1.33 -16.92
N ASN A 3 12.56 1.22 -15.99
CA ASN A 3 13.99 1.24 -16.31
C ASN A 3 14.56 -0.10 -16.79
N TYR A 4 13.82 -1.18 -16.70
CA TYR A 4 14.29 -2.49 -17.22
C TYR A 4 14.23 -2.57 -18.74
N ASN A 5 13.15 -2.08 -19.34
CA ASN A 5 13.02 -2.01 -20.79
C ASN A 5 11.95 -0.97 -21.17
N LYS A 6 12.38 0.25 -21.43
CA LYS A 6 11.51 1.35 -21.83
C LYS A 6 10.81 1.11 -23.16
N GLN A 7 11.43 0.36 -24.05
CA GLN A 7 10.92 0.04 -25.39
C GLN A 7 10.03 -1.21 -25.40
N ALA A 8 9.87 -1.91 -24.26
CA ALA A 8 8.90 -2.99 -24.17
C ALA A 8 7.50 -2.48 -24.41
N LEU A 9 6.64 -3.33 -24.97
CA LEU A 9 5.23 -2.99 -25.18
C LEU A 9 4.50 -2.89 -23.83
N GLY A 10 3.93 -1.73 -23.59
CA GLY A 10 3.06 -1.41 -22.49
C GLY A 10 1.59 -1.68 -22.81
N VAL A 11 0.72 -0.70 -22.61
CA VAL A 11 -0.71 -0.72 -22.92
C VAL A 11 -1.02 0.16 -24.12
N PRO A 12 -2.13 -0.04 -24.83
CA PRO A 12 -2.59 0.92 -25.82
C PRO A 12 -2.98 2.25 -25.14
N LEU A 13 -2.57 3.37 -25.71
CA LEU A 13 -3.02 4.70 -25.28
C LEU A 13 -4.19 5.13 -26.14
N LYS A 14 -5.36 5.29 -25.53
CA LYS A 14 -6.52 5.90 -26.18
C LYS A 14 -6.73 7.31 -25.62
N LEU A 15 -6.43 8.29 -26.46
CA LEU A 15 -6.40 9.71 -26.06
C LEU A 15 -7.62 10.51 -26.54
N ASP A 16 -8.54 9.86 -27.22
CA ASP A 16 -9.82 10.44 -27.63
C ASP A 16 -11.01 9.66 -27.09
N SER A 17 -12.18 10.30 -27.04
CA SER A 17 -13.42 9.72 -26.51
C SER A 17 -14.22 8.90 -27.56
N ASN A 18 -13.78 8.87 -28.81
CA ASN A 18 -14.47 8.11 -29.85
C ASN A 18 -14.21 6.62 -29.69
N LEU A 19 -15.24 5.89 -29.36
CA LEU A 19 -15.22 4.43 -29.15
C LEU A 19 -15.95 3.71 -30.29
N LEU A 20 -15.50 3.95 -31.56
CA LEU A 20 -16.01 3.12 -32.63
C LEU A 20 -15.43 1.70 -32.47
N PRO A 21 -16.26 0.64 -32.54
CA PRO A 21 -15.80 -0.74 -32.35
C PRO A 21 -14.66 -1.14 -33.29
N GLU A 22 -14.68 -0.64 -34.52
CA GLU A 22 -13.63 -0.86 -35.51
C GLU A 22 -12.27 -0.25 -35.12
N ASP A 23 -12.26 0.89 -34.41
CA ASP A 23 -11.01 1.53 -33.95
C ASP A 23 -10.34 0.73 -32.83
N GLN A 24 -11.13 0.02 -32.02
CA GLN A 24 -10.61 -0.83 -30.94
C GLN A 24 -9.81 -2.03 -31.46
N LEU A 25 -10.20 -2.55 -32.61
CA LEU A 25 -9.52 -3.69 -33.25
C LEU A 25 -8.15 -3.31 -33.86
N LEU A 26 -7.91 -2.01 -34.06
CA LEU A 26 -6.71 -1.48 -34.70
C LEU A 26 -5.73 -0.84 -33.71
N MET A 27 -6.07 -0.80 -32.42
CA MET A 27 -5.19 -0.21 -31.42
C MET A 27 -3.97 -1.08 -31.19
N THR A 28 -2.79 -0.50 -31.42
CA THR A 28 -1.51 -1.13 -31.09
C THR A 28 -1.07 -0.72 -29.69
N ARG A 29 -0.26 -1.58 -29.06
CA ARG A 29 0.34 -1.28 -27.75
C ARG A 29 1.44 -0.24 -27.92
N ASN A 30 1.42 0.76 -27.06
CA ASN A 30 2.49 1.74 -26.93
C ASN A 30 3.65 1.17 -26.11
N THR A 31 4.81 1.78 -26.24
CA THR A 31 5.95 1.42 -25.38
C THR A 31 5.72 1.83 -23.94
N VAL A 32 6.41 1.20 -23.00
CA VAL A 32 6.39 1.59 -21.59
C VAL A 32 6.79 3.06 -21.43
N GLU A 33 7.77 3.55 -22.20
CA GLU A 33 8.21 4.94 -22.17
C GLU A 33 7.11 5.91 -22.59
N GLU A 34 6.42 5.62 -23.71
CA GLU A 34 5.30 6.45 -24.18
C GLU A 34 4.17 6.51 -23.17
N VAL A 35 3.83 5.36 -22.54
CA VAL A 35 2.78 5.32 -21.52
C VAL A 35 3.16 6.15 -20.29
N TYR A 36 4.38 6.03 -19.79
CA TYR A 36 4.82 6.83 -18.65
C TYR A 36 4.95 8.31 -18.97
N ASN A 37 5.39 8.67 -20.17
CA ASN A 37 5.41 10.08 -20.62
C ASN A 37 3.99 10.66 -20.63
N GLN A 38 3.01 9.93 -21.17
CA GLN A 38 1.63 10.38 -21.15
C GLN A 38 1.09 10.58 -19.72
N ILE A 39 1.38 9.63 -18.79
CA ILE A 39 1.01 9.76 -17.38
C ILE A 39 1.61 11.05 -16.77
N VAL A 40 2.88 11.32 -17.04
CA VAL A 40 3.56 12.52 -16.54
C VAL A 40 2.97 13.79 -17.12
N ASP A 41 2.67 13.80 -18.41
CA ASP A 41 2.06 14.96 -19.11
C ASP A 41 0.65 15.25 -18.56
N ASP A 42 -0.17 14.22 -18.37
CA ASP A 42 -1.51 14.34 -17.79
C ASP A 42 -1.44 14.89 -16.35
N LEU A 43 -0.51 14.40 -15.53
CA LEU A 43 -0.32 14.87 -14.17
C LEU A 43 0.25 16.30 -14.11
N ASN A 44 1.10 16.68 -15.06
CA ASN A 44 1.60 18.04 -15.18
C ASN A 44 0.48 19.01 -15.52
N GLU A 45 -0.38 18.65 -16.46
CA GLU A 45 -1.53 19.49 -16.85
C GLU A 45 -2.55 19.57 -15.70
N ALA A 46 -2.83 18.46 -15.01
CA ALA A 46 -3.69 18.48 -13.84
C ALA A 46 -3.14 19.39 -12.73
N GLU A 47 -1.84 19.29 -12.40
CA GLU A 47 -1.18 20.19 -11.43
C GLU A 47 -1.30 21.66 -11.90
N ARG A 48 -1.02 21.95 -13.17
CA ARG A 48 -1.12 23.29 -13.74
C ARG A 48 -2.52 23.89 -13.57
N LEU A 49 -3.56 23.09 -13.85
CA LEU A 49 -4.96 23.52 -13.72
C LEU A 49 -5.31 23.82 -12.25
N PHE A 50 -4.93 22.93 -11.31
CA PHE A 50 -5.17 23.18 -9.88
C PHE A 50 -4.45 24.43 -9.37
N LEU A 51 -3.25 24.72 -9.86
CA LEU A 51 -2.49 25.91 -9.46
C LEU A 51 -3.12 27.22 -9.96
N THR A 52 -4.08 27.18 -10.88
CA THR A 52 -4.88 28.37 -11.25
C THR A 52 -5.96 28.69 -10.23
N LEU A 53 -6.30 27.76 -9.35
CA LEU A 53 -7.32 27.94 -8.33
C LEU A 53 -6.73 28.60 -7.08
N SER A 54 -7.58 29.25 -6.30
CA SER A 54 -7.19 29.74 -4.96
C SER A 54 -6.86 28.55 -4.04
N LYS A 55 -6.00 28.80 -3.04
CA LYS A 55 -5.45 27.72 -2.17
C LYS A 55 -6.54 26.90 -1.48
N ASP A 56 -7.63 27.53 -1.07
CA ASP A 56 -8.78 26.88 -0.45
C ASP A 56 -9.54 25.94 -1.38
N LYS A 57 -9.41 26.11 -2.69
CA LYS A 57 -10.02 25.23 -3.70
C LYS A 57 -9.09 24.16 -4.25
N GLN A 58 -7.82 24.18 -3.87
CA GLN A 58 -6.86 23.17 -4.28
C GLN A 58 -6.98 21.87 -3.52
N TYR A 59 -7.61 21.90 -2.37
CA TYR A 59 -7.86 20.73 -1.50
C TYR A 59 -9.12 20.92 -0.67
N GLU A 60 -9.94 19.88 -0.69
CA GLU A 60 -11.03 19.67 0.27
C GLU A 60 -10.90 18.26 0.85
N PRO A 61 -11.18 18.04 2.14
CA PRO A 61 -11.10 16.72 2.76
C PRO A 61 -12.29 15.84 2.34
N ASN A 62 -12.25 15.35 1.11
CA ASN A 62 -13.29 14.50 0.52
C ASN A 62 -12.64 13.49 -0.45
N TYR A 63 -13.48 12.77 -1.20
CA TYR A 63 -13.07 11.78 -2.20
C TYR A 63 -12.79 12.38 -3.60
N LEU A 64 -12.86 13.69 -3.76
CA LEU A 64 -12.57 14.35 -5.04
C LEU A 64 -11.06 14.46 -5.27
N VAL A 65 -10.69 14.51 -6.54
CA VAL A 65 -9.29 14.74 -6.91
C VAL A 65 -8.86 16.13 -6.44
N SER A 66 -7.65 16.22 -5.91
CA SER A 66 -7.09 17.42 -5.31
C SER A 66 -5.60 17.59 -5.63
N LEU A 67 -5.07 18.79 -5.43
CA LEU A 67 -3.66 19.06 -5.71
C LEU A 67 -2.69 18.18 -4.89
N PRO A 68 -2.86 17.99 -3.56
CA PRO A 68 -1.98 17.09 -2.81
C PRO A 68 -2.07 15.63 -3.27
N MET A 69 -3.23 15.16 -3.72
CA MET A 69 -3.38 13.84 -4.34
C MET A 69 -2.53 13.74 -5.61
N ILE A 70 -2.60 14.72 -6.51
CA ILE A 70 -1.80 14.77 -7.75
C ILE A 70 -0.31 14.79 -7.39
N GLN A 71 0.10 15.58 -6.41
CA GLN A 71 1.49 15.67 -5.96
C GLN A 71 2.00 14.32 -5.40
N LEU A 72 1.20 13.62 -4.60
CA LEU A 72 1.58 12.29 -4.11
C LEU A 72 1.66 11.27 -5.24
N LEU A 73 0.70 11.30 -6.17
CA LEU A 73 0.74 10.43 -7.35
C LEU A 73 1.96 10.71 -8.23
N LYS A 74 2.33 11.98 -8.45
CA LYS A 74 3.58 12.33 -9.15
C LYS A 74 4.80 11.79 -8.42
N SER A 75 4.88 11.91 -7.09
CA SER A 75 5.96 11.33 -6.31
C SER A 75 6.06 9.81 -6.53
N ARG A 76 4.94 9.09 -6.52
CA ARG A 76 4.88 7.63 -6.76
C ARG A 76 5.30 7.28 -8.19
N VAL A 77 4.81 8.00 -9.19
CA VAL A 77 5.16 7.77 -10.61
C VAL A 77 6.66 8.00 -10.83
N PHE A 78 7.21 9.10 -10.34
CA PHE A 78 8.65 9.37 -10.45
C PHE A 78 9.50 8.36 -9.68
N LEU A 79 9.02 7.87 -8.53
CA LEU A 79 9.68 6.78 -7.79
C LEU A 79 9.73 5.50 -8.65
N TYR A 80 8.65 5.16 -9.35
CA TYR A 80 8.58 3.98 -10.22
C TYR A 80 9.40 4.15 -11.49
N MET A 81 9.60 5.38 -11.94
CA MET A 81 10.51 5.72 -13.05
C MET A 81 11.98 5.80 -12.61
N GLU A 82 12.26 5.66 -11.30
CA GLU A 82 13.58 5.91 -10.69
C GLU A 82 14.11 7.33 -10.95
N ASN A 83 13.20 8.27 -11.17
CA ASN A 83 13.52 9.69 -11.16
C ASN A 83 13.50 10.20 -9.72
N TRP A 84 14.55 9.85 -8.99
CA TRP A 84 14.66 10.09 -7.56
C TRP A 84 14.56 11.57 -7.16
N LYS A 85 15.09 12.46 -8.01
CA LYS A 85 15.03 13.88 -7.77
C LYS A 85 13.60 14.40 -7.70
N ASP A 86 12.80 14.12 -8.73
CA ASP A 86 11.44 14.62 -8.79
C ASP A 86 10.53 13.87 -7.79
N ALA A 87 10.78 12.58 -7.56
CA ALA A 87 10.09 11.83 -6.52
C ALA A 87 10.23 12.49 -5.14
N ALA A 88 11.45 12.90 -4.77
CA ALA A 88 11.71 13.60 -3.51
C ALA A 88 11.06 15.01 -3.46
N ILE A 89 11.10 15.77 -4.56
CA ILE A 89 10.48 17.09 -4.63
C ILE A 89 8.98 17.00 -4.37
N TYR A 90 8.28 16.08 -5.04
CA TYR A 90 6.83 15.95 -4.90
C TYR A 90 6.41 15.35 -3.57
N ALA A 91 7.17 14.42 -3.01
CA ALA A 91 6.96 13.94 -1.64
C ALA A 91 7.08 15.08 -0.61
N ASN A 92 8.12 15.94 -0.74
CA ASN A 92 8.29 17.10 0.13
C ASN A 92 7.15 18.12 0.00
N LYS A 93 6.63 18.36 -1.20
CA LYS A 93 5.46 19.24 -1.38
C LYS A 93 4.26 18.72 -0.57
N VAL A 94 3.98 17.42 -0.64
CA VAL A 94 2.89 16.80 0.15
C VAL A 94 3.10 16.99 1.64
N ILE A 95 4.33 16.77 2.13
CA ILE A 95 4.65 16.83 3.56
C ILE A 95 4.62 18.26 4.09
N LYS A 96 5.07 19.26 3.29
CA LYS A 96 5.33 20.62 3.81
C LYS A 96 4.25 21.63 3.46
N ASP A 97 3.58 21.48 2.32
CA ASP A 97 2.67 22.51 1.80
C ASP A 97 1.21 22.32 2.26
N TRP A 98 0.93 21.21 2.96
CA TRP A 98 -0.40 20.82 3.41
C TRP A 98 -0.43 20.48 4.90
N SER A 99 -1.62 20.55 5.50
CA SER A 99 -1.83 20.34 6.94
C SER A 99 -2.14 18.88 7.31
N PHE A 100 -1.59 17.92 6.57
CA PHE A 100 -1.71 16.51 6.94
C PHE A 100 -0.79 16.18 8.12
N ALA A 101 -1.21 15.23 8.95
CA ALA A 101 -0.44 14.77 10.10
C ALA A 101 -0.44 13.24 10.17
N LEU A 102 0.71 12.65 10.48
CA LEU A 102 0.80 11.22 10.73
C LEU A 102 -0.08 10.81 11.92
N VAL A 103 -0.86 9.78 11.75
CA VAL A 103 -1.57 9.14 12.85
C VAL A 103 -0.55 8.53 13.80
N ASP A 104 -0.63 8.88 15.08
CA ASP A 104 0.19 8.28 16.11
C ASP A 104 -0.48 7.00 16.61
N LEU A 105 0.11 5.85 16.27
CA LEU A 105 -0.46 4.55 16.64
C LEU A 105 -0.50 4.32 18.14
N ASN A 106 0.32 5.04 18.93
CA ASN A 106 0.27 5.01 20.39
C ASN A 106 -1.04 5.55 20.96
N ASN A 107 -1.71 6.45 20.21
CA ASN A 107 -2.98 7.06 20.63
C ASN A 107 -4.21 6.24 20.20
N LEU A 108 -4.02 5.18 19.44
CA LEU A 108 -5.10 4.29 19.06
C LEU A 108 -5.34 3.25 20.17
N PRO A 109 -6.59 2.97 20.51
CA PRO A 109 -6.90 1.93 21.48
C PRO A 109 -6.41 0.56 20.99
N SER A 110 -6.19 -0.37 21.88
CA SER A 110 -5.93 -1.77 21.49
C SER A 110 -7.17 -2.38 20.84
N PRO A 111 -7.04 -3.26 19.83
CA PRO A 111 -8.16 -3.98 19.26
C PRO A 111 -8.90 -4.78 20.32
N THR A 112 -10.23 -4.84 20.17
CA THR A 112 -11.10 -5.68 20.98
C THR A 112 -11.90 -6.61 20.10
N VAL A 113 -12.48 -7.69 20.65
CA VAL A 113 -13.33 -8.61 19.87
C VAL A 113 -14.53 -7.90 19.24
N ALA A 114 -15.02 -6.81 19.85
CA ALA A 114 -16.09 -5.99 19.29
C ALA A 114 -15.60 -5.03 18.18
N GLU A 115 -14.36 -4.57 18.28
CA GLU A 115 -13.71 -3.63 17.34
C GLU A 115 -12.30 -4.15 17.00
N PRO A 116 -12.20 -5.24 16.19
CA PRO A 116 -10.92 -5.89 15.93
C PRO A 116 -10.07 -5.17 14.87
N TYR A 117 -10.64 -4.17 14.20
CA TYR A 117 -10.02 -3.48 13.07
C TYR A 117 -9.95 -1.97 13.28
N TYR A 118 -8.95 -1.31 12.67
CA TYR A 118 -8.86 0.14 12.57
C TYR A 118 -9.20 0.60 11.16
N ASN A 119 -10.00 1.66 11.05
CA ASN A 119 -10.29 2.23 9.74
C ASN A 119 -9.26 3.30 9.38
N PHE A 120 -8.21 2.89 8.65
CA PHE A 120 -7.20 3.79 8.10
C PHE A 120 -7.64 4.42 6.77
N THR A 121 -8.81 4.06 6.23
CA THR A 121 -9.39 4.62 5.01
C THR A 121 -10.57 5.55 5.30
N SER A 122 -10.55 6.26 6.41
CA SER A 122 -11.59 7.22 6.81
C SER A 122 -11.19 8.65 6.46
N LEU A 123 -12.14 9.45 5.99
CA LEU A 123 -11.97 10.91 5.82
C LEU A 123 -11.67 11.64 7.14
N LYS A 124 -11.93 11.01 8.29
CA LYS A 124 -11.61 11.56 9.62
C LYS A 124 -10.13 11.38 10.00
N SER A 125 -9.40 10.58 9.25
CA SER A 125 -7.97 10.36 9.48
C SER A 125 -7.16 11.57 9.03
N SER A 126 -6.32 12.12 9.92
CA SER A 126 -5.41 13.23 9.60
C SER A 126 -4.32 12.87 8.59
N GLU A 127 -4.10 11.59 8.35
CA GLU A 127 -3.09 11.07 7.44
C GLU A 127 -3.61 10.89 6.01
N VAL A 128 -4.92 10.79 5.83
CA VAL A 128 -5.54 10.52 4.53
C VAL A 128 -5.52 11.78 3.66
N ILE A 129 -5.02 11.62 2.43
CA ILE A 129 -4.93 12.66 1.42
C ILE A 129 -6.05 12.51 0.41
N TRP A 130 -6.37 11.27 0.04
CA TRP A 130 -7.43 10.94 -0.90
C TRP A 130 -7.91 9.51 -0.71
N LEU A 131 -9.18 9.29 -0.94
CA LEU A 131 -9.84 8.00 -0.84
C LEU A 131 -10.49 7.62 -2.16
N TYR A 132 -10.41 6.35 -2.54
CA TYR A 132 -10.99 5.86 -3.77
C TYR A 132 -11.36 4.37 -3.67
N GLY A 133 -12.09 3.91 -4.68
CA GLY A 133 -12.62 2.56 -4.72
C GLY A 133 -13.86 2.39 -3.83
N SER A 134 -14.59 1.33 -4.08
CA SER A 134 -15.72 0.93 -3.26
C SER A 134 -15.29 -0.09 -2.21
N VAL A 135 -15.92 -0.06 -1.07
CA VAL A 135 -15.75 -1.09 -0.06
C VAL A 135 -16.10 -2.48 -0.59
N SER A 136 -17.03 -2.57 -1.55
CA SER A 136 -17.33 -3.82 -2.26
C SER A 136 -16.11 -4.38 -3.02
N ASP A 137 -15.15 -3.54 -3.38
CA ASP A 137 -13.90 -4.00 -4.01
C ASP A 137 -13.00 -4.79 -3.04
N LEU A 138 -13.23 -4.64 -1.72
CA LEU A 138 -12.54 -5.38 -0.67
C LEU A 138 -13.24 -6.68 -0.30
N THR A 139 -14.53 -6.84 -0.61
CA THR A 139 -15.29 -8.06 -0.29
C THR A 139 -14.71 -9.28 -1.00
N VAL A 140 -14.14 -9.10 -2.19
CA VAL A 140 -13.44 -10.16 -2.93
C VAL A 140 -12.36 -10.84 -2.08
N PHE A 141 -11.69 -10.09 -1.21
CA PHE A 141 -10.66 -10.65 -0.33
C PHE A 141 -11.22 -11.37 0.89
N ASN A 142 -12.47 -11.10 1.27
CA ASN A 142 -13.13 -11.74 2.41
C ASN A 142 -14.07 -12.87 1.99
N ASP A 143 -14.66 -12.78 0.79
CA ASP A 143 -15.65 -13.75 0.32
C ASP A 143 -15.01 -15.01 -0.26
N GLU A 144 -13.71 -14.97 -0.58
CA GLU A 144 -12.97 -16.15 -1.00
C GLU A 144 -12.48 -16.93 0.23
N SER A 145 -13.40 -17.64 0.87
CA SER A 145 -13.06 -18.63 1.88
C SER A 145 -12.60 -19.93 1.23
N VAL A 146 -11.55 -20.51 1.79
CA VAL A 146 -11.13 -21.86 1.45
C VAL A 146 -11.83 -22.83 2.38
N GLU A 147 -12.58 -23.72 1.78
CA GLU A 147 -13.15 -24.86 2.48
C GLU A 147 -12.08 -25.91 2.68
N TYR A 148 -11.87 -26.34 3.93
CA TYR A 148 -11.00 -27.50 4.24
C TYR A 148 -11.69 -28.39 5.26
N GLU A 149 -11.40 -29.69 5.17
CA GLU A 149 -11.97 -30.69 6.03
C GLU A 149 -10.91 -31.19 7.02
N GLU A 150 -11.25 -31.21 8.29
CA GLU A 150 -10.47 -31.91 9.32
C GLU A 150 -11.21 -33.16 9.77
N GLU A 151 -10.51 -34.29 9.75
CA GLU A 151 -11.02 -35.55 10.29
C GLU A 151 -10.85 -35.55 11.82
N GLY A 152 -11.97 -35.48 12.53
CA GLY A 152 -11.97 -35.54 14.00
C GLY A 152 -11.62 -36.93 14.52
N TYR A 153 -11.23 -37.02 15.79
CA TYR A 153 -10.78 -38.26 16.48
C TYR A 153 -11.78 -39.44 16.41
N PHE A 154 -13.06 -39.16 16.09
CA PHE A 154 -14.10 -40.20 15.96
C PHE A 154 -14.53 -40.42 14.49
N GLY A 155 -13.71 -39.99 13.51
CA GLY A 155 -14.03 -40.16 12.09
C GLY A 155 -15.13 -39.23 11.59
N ASN A 156 -15.51 -38.22 12.36
CA ASN A 156 -16.41 -37.16 11.88
C ASN A 156 -15.59 -36.12 11.13
N THR A 157 -15.99 -35.84 9.90
CA THR A 157 -15.40 -34.73 9.12
C THR A 157 -16.09 -33.44 9.52
N THR A 158 -15.30 -32.46 9.92
CA THR A 158 -15.76 -31.08 10.16
C THR A 158 -15.25 -30.19 9.07
N THR A 159 -16.14 -29.50 8.40
CA THR A 159 -15.80 -28.52 7.37
C THR A 159 -15.52 -27.18 8.04
N TYR A 160 -14.35 -26.64 7.77
CA TYR A 160 -13.94 -25.30 8.21
C TYR A 160 -13.81 -24.37 7.00
N TYR A 161 -14.05 -23.09 7.23
CA TYR A 161 -13.83 -22.04 6.25
C TYR A 161 -12.75 -21.11 6.78
N ARG A 162 -11.71 -20.88 5.98
CA ARG A 162 -10.63 -19.96 6.31
C ARG A 162 -10.52 -18.91 5.20
N GLU A 163 -10.24 -17.68 5.57
CA GLU A 163 -9.98 -16.62 4.61
C GLU A 163 -8.83 -17.01 3.65
N ALA A 164 -9.04 -16.80 2.34
CA ALA A 164 -8.08 -17.19 1.31
C ALA A 164 -6.80 -16.35 1.38
N PHE A 165 -6.89 -15.12 1.84
CA PHE A 165 -5.79 -14.16 1.88
C PHE A 165 -5.45 -13.78 3.32
N ILE A 166 -4.42 -14.37 3.86
CA ILE A 166 -3.89 -14.06 5.18
C ILE A 166 -2.53 -13.37 5.08
N ALA A 167 -2.11 -12.68 6.14
CA ALA A 167 -0.78 -12.12 6.24
C ALA A 167 0.27 -13.24 6.18
N SER A 168 1.30 -13.07 5.34
CA SER A 168 2.36 -14.08 5.25
C SER A 168 3.23 -14.10 6.51
N ASP A 169 3.71 -15.27 6.92
CA ASP A 169 4.56 -15.46 8.09
C ASP A 169 5.73 -14.47 8.10
N ASN A 170 6.41 -14.31 6.98
CA ASN A 170 7.55 -13.41 6.89
C ASN A 170 7.20 -11.92 6.89
N LEU A 171 5.93 -11.54 6.71
CA LEU A 171 5.47 -10.19 7.02
C LEU A 171 5.26 -10.04 8.52
N ILE A 172 4.60 -10.99 9.14
CA ILE A 172 4.33 -11.00 10.59
C ILE A 172 5.64 -10.98 11.38
N GLU A 173 6.61 -11.79 10.98
CA GLU A 173 7.95 -11.87 11.58
C GLU A 173 8.82 -10.63 11.35
N SER A 174 8.47 -9.81 10.35
CA SER A 174 9.24 -8.58 10.06
C SER A 174 8.96 -7.43 11.03
N PHE A 175 7.90 -7.52 11.84
CA PHE A 175 7.59 -6.51 12.85
C PHE A 175 8.39 -6.82 14.14
N GLU A 176 9.24 -5.87 14.53
CA GLU A 176 10.07 -5.96 15.72
C GLU A 176 9.25 -5.70 17.00
N ASP A 177 9.84 -6.00 18.13
CA ASP A 177 9.25 -5.71 19.43
C ASP A 177 8.96 -4.20 19.57
N GLY A 178 7.75 -3.86 20.00
CA GLY A 178 7.28 -2.48 20.10
C GLY A 178 6.79 -1.86 18.78
N ASP A 179 6.85 -2.57 17.64
CA ASP A 179 6.25 -2.10 16.39
C ASP A 179 4.73 -2.26 16.43
N LEU A 180 4.02 -1.16 16.68
CA LEU A 180 2.57 -1.14 16.82
C LEU A 180 1.81 -1.51 15.55
N ARG A 181 2.47 -1.47 14.39
CA ARG A 181 1.83 -1.83 13.12
C ARG A 181 1.41 -3.29 13.08
N LYS A 182 2.14 -4.20 13.77
CA LYS A 182 1.73 -5.60 13.86
C LYS A 182 0.31 -5.72 14.41
N GLU A 183 0.04 -5.09 15.54
CA GLU A 183 -1.27 -5.13 16.19
C GLU A 183 -2.33 -4.30 15.46
N LYS A 184 -1.93 -3.14 14.88
CA LYS A 184 -2.88 -2.17 14.32
C LYS A 184 -3.19 -2.41 12.84
N TYR A 185 -2.28 -3.05 12.09
CA TYR A 185 -2.44 -3.27 10.64
C TYR A 185 -2.86 -4.69 10.31
N ILE A 186 -2.67 -5.65 11.23
CA ILE A 186 -3.01 -7.05 11.02
C ILE A 186 -4.00 -7.47 12.10
N ALA A 187 -5.21 -7.86 11.69
CA ALA A 187 -6.20 -8.37 12.64
C ALA A 187 -5.79 -9.75 13.16
N LYS A 188 -6.04 -9.99 14.44
CA LYS A 188 -6.00 -11.32 15.01
C LYS A 188 -7.34 -12.02 14.78
N GLU A 189 -7.28 -13.31 14.53
CA GLU A 189 -8.45 -14.16 14.57
C GLU A 189 -9.07 -14.15 15.97
N PHE A 190 -10.38 -14.14 16.07
CA PHE A 190 -11.07 -14.09 17.34
C PHE A 190 -12.30 -15.00 17.38
N ASN A 191 -12.57 -15.54 18.55
CA ASN A 191 -13.78 -16.29 18.83
C ASN A 191 -14.86 -15.32 19.31
N LYS A 192 -15.95 -15.19 18.55
CA LYS A 192 -17.08 -14.30 18.88
C LYS A 192 -17.87 -14.77 20.09
N ASP A 193 -17.96 -16.09 20.27
CA ASP A 193 -18.75 -16.69 21.36
C ASP A 193 -17.99 -16.59 22.69
N ASP A 194 -16.71 -16.90 22.68
CA ASP A 194 -15.85 -16.84 23.87
C ASP A 194 -15.31 -15.45 24.14
N LYS A 195 -15.42 -14.51 23.19
CA LYS A 195 -14.92 -13.12 23.25
C LYS A 195 -13.40 -13.04 23.52
N VAL A 196 -12.65 -13.90 22.92
CA VAL A 196 -11.18 -13.97 23.06
C VAL A 196 -10.51 -13.94 21.69
N PHE A 197 -9.30 -13.37 21.65
CA PHE A 197 -8.40 -13.51 20.51
C PHE A 197 -7.58 -14.78 20.64
N TYR A 198 -7.36 -15.46 19.51
CA TYR A 198 -6.39 -16.55 19.46
C TYR A 198 -4.97 -15.99 19.50
N GLU A 199 -4.12 -16.55 20.34
CA GLU A 199 -2.70 -16.16 20.41
C GLU A 199 -2.01 -16.50 19.08
N ASP A 200 -1.18 -15.56 18.61
CA ASP A 200 -0.36 -15.68 17.39
C ASP A 200 -1.11 -16.00 16.09
N SER A 201 -2.43 -15.91 16.09
CA SER A 201 -3.26 -16.11 14.92
C SER A 201 -3.58 -14.78 14.25
N TYR A 202 -2.64 -14.28 13.45
CA TYR A 202 -2.84 -13.06 12.68
C TYR A 202 -3.42 -13.40 11.30
N THR A 203 -4.56 -12.81 11.00
CA THR A 203 -5.24 -12.95 9.71
C THR A 203 -4.94 -11.74 8.82
N THR A 204 -5.93 -11.15 8.17
CA THR A 204 -5.75 -10.10 7.17
C THR A 204 -6.46 -8.80 7.56
N PHE A 205 -6.16 -7.72 6.85
CA PHE A 205 -6.93 -6.47 6.79
C PHE A 205 -7.22 -5.73 8.10
N GLY A 206 -6.28 -5.69 9.02
CA GLY A 206 -6.43 -4.84 10.22
C GLY A 206 -6.59 -3.35 9.94
N LYS A 207 -6.28 -2.91 8.71
CA LYS A 207 -6.40 -1.50 8.28
C LYS A 207 -7.80 -1.10 7.83
N TYR A 208 -8.70 -2.04 7.63
CA TYR A 208 -10.02 -1.80 7.08
C TYR A 208 -11.07 -2.26 8.08
N LYS A 209 -12.02 -1.39 8.39
CA LYS A 209 -13.14 -1.77 9.25
C LYS A 209 -14.15 -2.58 8.45
N LEU A 210 -14.12 -3.87 8.64
CA LEU A 210 -15.13 -4.78 8.14
C LEU A 210 -16.27 -4.89 9.16
N SER A 211 -17.49 -5.13 8.70
CA SER A 211 -18.60 -5.41 9.62
C SER A 211 -18.40 -6.76 10.30
N ALA A 212 -19.16 -7.00 11.38
CA ALA A 212 -19.14 -8.28 12.07
C ALA A 212 -19.56 -9.49 11.19
N THR A 213 -20.10 -9.24 10.01
CA THR A 213 -20.48 -10.23 9.00
C THR A 213 -19.45 -10.33 7.87
N GLY A 214 -18.31 -9.67 7.98
CA GLY A 214 -17.36 -9.54 6.88
C GLY A 214 -17.70 -8.44 5.87
N GLU A 215 -18.93 -7.93 5.89
CA GLU A 215 -19.36 -6.84 5.02
C GLU A 215 -18.78 -5.50 5.50
N PRO A 216 -18.26 -4.68 4.59
CA PRO A 216 -17.79 -3.36 4.93
C PRO A 216 -18.91 -2.49 5.47
N SER A 217 -18.72 -1.90 6.66
CA SER A 217 -19.77 -1.12 7.31
C SER A 217 -19.72 0.36 6.94
N GLY A 218 -20.75 0.81 6.25
CA GLY A 218 -21.07 2.23 6.06
C GLY A 218 -20.56 2.85 4.77
N SER A 219 -21.26 3.89 4.33
CA SER A 219 -20.97 4.66 3.11
C SER A 219 -19.68 5.50 3.18
N GLU A 220 -19.01 5.53 4.33
CA GLU A 220 -17.76 6.27 4.56
C GLU A 220 -16.49 5.41 4.37
N ASN A 221 -16.62 4.12 4.09
CA ASN A 221 -15.48 3.23 3.95
C ASN A 221 -15.08 3.10 2.47
N PHE A 222 -13.86 3.48 2.19
CA PHE A 222 -13.23 3.35 0.89
C PHE A 222 -12.25 2.18 0.90
N ALA A 223 -12.06 1.55 -0.26
CA ALA A 223 -11.16 0.42 -0.41
C ALA A 223 -9.69 0.83 -0.27
N LEU A 224 -9.33 1.98 -0.79
CA LEU A 224 -7.94 2.41 -0.92
C LEU A 224 -7.77 3.88 -0.54
N SER A 225 -6.57 4.22 -0.05
CA SER A 225 -6.22 5.58 0.32
C SER A 225 -4.85 5.98 -0.20
N PHE A 226 -4.71 7.27 -0.50
CA PHE A 226 -3.42 7.95 -0.56
C PHE A 226 -3.21 8.60 0.79
N ARG A 227 -2.08 8.34 1.43
CA ARG A 227 -1.84 8.80 2.79
C ARG A 227 -0.40 9.29 3.01
N LEU A 228 -0.24 10.09 4.04
CA LEU A 228 1.01 10.79 4.35
C LEU A 228 2.19 9.84 4.62
N GLY A 229 1.93 8.66 5.20
CA GLY A 229 2.98 7.64 5.41
C GLY A 229 3.70 7.24 4.13
N GLU A 230 2.97 7.15 3.00
CA GLU A 230 3.59 6.91 1.70
C GLU A 230 4.50 8.06 1.26
N ALA A 231 4.11 9.33 1.49
CA ALA A 231 4.93 10.47 1.14
C ALA A 231 6.28 10.46 1.88
N TYR A 232 6.28 10.13 3.17
CA TYR A 232 7.51 9.98 3.94
C TYR A 232 8.41 8.85 3.42
N LEU A 233 7.84 7.72 3.02
CA LEU A 233 8.60 6.61 2.46
C LEU A 233 9.13 6.91 1.05
N ASN A 234 8.34 7.59 0.22
CA ASN A 234 8.80 8.04 -1.09
C ASN A 234 9.96 9.03 -0.96
N LEU A 235 9.87 9.96 0.00
CA LEU A 235 10.96 10.89 0.30
C LEU A 235 12.22 10.16 0.78
N ALA A 236 12.07 9.24 1.73
CA ALA A 236 13.20 8.48 2.29
C ALA A 236 13.91 7.67 1.21
N GLU A 237 13.16 6.94 0.38
CA GLU A 237 13.74 6.12 -0.68
C GLU A 237 14.41 6.97 -1.75
N ALA A 238 13.74 8.02 -2.22
CA ALA A 238 14.30 8.93 -3.22
C ALA A 238 15.56 9.65 -2.73
N ALA A 239 15.56 10.13 -1.48
CA ALA A 239 16.72 10.78 -0.86
C ALA A 239 17.91 9.82 -0.73
N ALA A 240 17.68 8.58 -0.28
CA ALA A 240 18.73 7.56 -0.18
C ALA A 240 19.35 7.22 -1.55
N HIS A 241 18.56 7.21 -2.62
CA HIS A 241 19.07 7.01 -3.97
C HIS A 241 19.79 8.26 -4.53
N ASN A 242 19.45 9.45 -4.06
CA ASN A 242 20.17 10.70 -4.37
C ASN A 242 21.42 10.93 -3.51
N ASN A 243 21.81 9.96 -2.67
CA ASN A 243 22.90 10.06 -1.69
C ASN A 243 22.67 11.17 -0.64
N ASP A 244 21.42 11.53 -0.38
CA ASP A 244 21.01 12.43 0.73
C ASP A 244 20.51 11.60 1.91
N GLU A 245 21.44 10.94 2.58
CA GLU A 245 21.14 10.05 3.70
C GLU A 245 20.53 10.80 4.89
N SER A 246 20.89 12.06 5.07
CA SER A 246 20.35 12.91 6.13
C SER A 246 18.84 13.11 5.98
N THR A 247 18.38 13.47 4.79
CA THR A 247 16.95 13.61 4.50
C THR A 247 16.22 12.27 4.60
N ALA A 248 16.82 11.18 4.11
CA ALA A 248 16.24 9.85 4.19
C ALA A 248 16.02 9.41 5.65
N LEU A 249 17.04 9.53 6.51
CA LEU A 249 16.96 9.18 7.93
C LEU A 249 15.97 10.08 8.69
N SER A 250 15.93 11.38 8.39
CA SER A 250 14.98 12.31 9.00
C SER A 250 13.53 11.96 8.67
N ALA A 251 13.24 11.59 7.43
CA ALA A 251 11.91 11.16 7.00
C ALA A 251 11.50 9.86 7.69
N LEU A 252 12.40 8.87 7.75
CA LEU A 252 12.17 7.61 8.48
C LEU A 252 11.93 7.86 9.96
N LYS A 253 12.77 8.62 10.63
CA LYS A 253 12.63 8.96 12.04
C LYS A 253 11.24 9.54 12.33
N THR A 254 10.82 10.49 11.52
CA THR A 254 9.51 11.15 11.69
C THR A 254 8.34 10.15 11.58
N LEU A 255 8.40 9.25 10.59
CA LEU A 255 7.37 8.23 10.41
C LEU A 255 7.41 7.20 11.55
N LEU A 256 8.58 6.63 11.83
CA LEU A 256 8.72 5.52 12.77
C LEU A 256 8.44 5.92 14.22
N ALA A 257 8.73 7.15 14.61
CA ALA A 257 8.33 7.67 15.93
C ALA A 257 6.81 7.65 16.18
N LYS A 258 5.99 7.48 15.12
CA LYS A 258 4.54 7.33 15.20
C LYS A 258 4.06 5.89 15.02
N ARG A 259 4.98 4.95 14.90
CA ARG A 259 4.73 3.54 14.61
C ARG A 259 5.22 2.60 15.72
N TYR A 260 6.11 3.07 16.58
CA TYR A 260 6.69 2.29 17.68
C TYR A 260 6.26 2.82 19.04
N GLU A 261 6.23 1.94 20.03
CA GLU A 261 6.17 2.33 21.43
C GLU A 261 7.37 3.23 21.77
N PRO A 262 7.17 4.34 22.54
CA PRO A 262 8.23 5.33 22.75
C PRO A 262 9.49 4.75 23.42
N ASP A 263 9.35 3.79 24.32
CA ASP A 263 10.45 3.12 25.03
C ASP A 263 11.12 2.00 24.24
N LYS A 264 10.51 1.58 23.12
CA LYS A 264 11.04 0.58 22.20
C LYS A 264 11.55 1.17 20.89
N PHE A 265 11.22 2.43 20.63
CA PHE A 265 11.67 3.08 19.40
C PHE A 265 13.19 3.29 19.38
N VAL A 266 13.84 2.61 18.45
CA VAL A 266 15.25 2.82 18.16
C VAL A 266 15.38 3.67 16.92
N GLU A 267 15.92 4.88 17.09
CA GLU A 267 16.15 5.79 15.97
C GLU A 267 17.10 5.15 14.95
N PRO A 268 16.72 5.09 13.65
CA PRO A 268 17.61 4.56 12.62
C PRO A 268 18.81 5.50 12.43
N THR A 269 19.95 5.15 13.02
CA THR A 269 21.20 5.91 12.93
C THR A 269 22.30 5.05 12.32
N GLY A 270 23.27 5.69 11.65
CA GLY A 270 24.43 5.01 11.09
C GLY A 270 24.14 4.10 9.88
N LEU A 271 22.92 4.09 9.38
CA LEU A 271 22.60 3.39 8.15
C LEU A 271 23.00 4.23 6.94
N THR A 272 23.78 3.64 6.05
CA THR A 272 24.27 4.29 4.83
C THR A 272 24.15 3.38 3.62
N GLY A 273 24.19 3.95 2.42
CA GLY A 273 24.25 3.20 1.17
C GLY A 273 23.16 2.12 1.03
N ASP A 274 23.56 0.90 0.68
CA ASP A 274 22.63 -0.19 0.43
C ASP A 274 21.93 -0.72 1.70
N ALA A 275 22.58 -0.59 2.86
CA ALA A 275 21.95 -0.93 4.14
C ALA A 275 20.75 -0.03 4.43
N LEU A 276 20.89 1.29 4.21
CA LEU A 276 19.79 2.25 4.34
C LEU A 276 18.67 1.95 3.33
N LYS A 277 18.99 1.71 2.06
CA LYS A 277 18.00 1.37 1.03
C LYS A 277 17.22 0.09 1.37
N THR A 278 17.93 -0.92 1.90
CA THR A 278 17.29 -2.18 2.33
C THR A 278 16.35 -1.95 3.52
N PHE A 279 16.78 -1.15 4.50
CA PHE A 279 15.95 -0.78 5.63
C PHE A 279 14.66 -0.05 5.15
N ILE A 280 14.78 0.94 4.26
CA ILE A 280 13.64 1.66 3.70
C ILE A 280 12.66 0.71 2.99
N LYS A 281 13.15 -0.24 2.19
CA LYS A 281 12.30 -1.23 1.51
C LYS A 281 11.52 -2.12 2.49
N ASN A 282 12.13 -2.48 3.60
CA ASN A 282 11.48 -3.25 4.65
C ASN A 282 10.42 -2.40 5.38
N GLU A 283 10.75 -1.17 5.73
CA GLU A 283 9.80 -0.25 6.35
C GLU A 283 8.62 0.07 5.42
N ARG A 284 8.88 0.24 4.11
CA ARG A 284 7.83 0.41 3.12
C ARG A 284 6.90 -0.80 3.03
N ARG A 285 7.44 -2.01 3.10
CA ARG A 285 6.63 -3.24 3.14
C ARG A 285 5.73 -3.29 4.37
N LYS A 286 6.26 -3.00 5.57
CA LYS A 286 5.50 -2.96 6.82
C LYS A 286 4.42 -1.88 6.80
N GLU A 287 4.78 -0.68 6.38
CA GLU A 287 3.89 0.48 6.38
C GLU A 287 2.75 0.37 5.36
N LEU A 288 3.04 -0.10 4.14
CA LEU A 288 2.08 -0.14 3.03
C LEU A 288 1.52 -1.55 2.76
N CYS A 289 1.62 -2.47 3.74
CA CYS A 289 0.99 -3.78 3.61
C CYS A 289 -0.52 -3.64 3.39
N PHE A 290 -1.08 -4.50 2.56
CA PHE A 290 -2.49 -4.55 2.13
C PHE A 290 -3.00 -3.34 1.34
N GLU A 291 -2.14 -2.41 0.93
CA GLU A 291 -2.54 -1.22 0.16
C GLU A 291 -2.28 -1.36 -1.37
N GLY A 292 -2.12 -2.58 -1.85
CA GLY A 292 -1.95 -2.88 -3.28
C GLY A 292 -0.59 -2.50 -3.89
N GLN A 293 0.36 -1.96 -3.10
CA GLN A 293 1.62 -1.43 -3.63
C GLN A 293 2.74 -2.48 -3.75
N ARG A 294 2.67 -3.56 -2.96
CA ARG A 294 3.76 -4.54 -2.84
C ARG A 294 4.22 -5.16 -4.16
N TRP A 295 3.27 -5.50 -5.04
CA TRP A 295 3.60 -6.09 -6.33
C TRP A 295 4.41 -5.15 -7.23
N PHE A 296 4.04 -3.89 -7.27
CA PHE A 296 4.75 -2.86 -8.04
C PHE A 296 6.15 -2.60 -7.45
N ASP A 297 6.28 -2.59 -6.12
CA ASP A 297 7.57 -2.46 -5.45
C ASP A 297 8.48 -3.65 -5.75
N LEU A 298 8.00 -4.88 -5.66
CA LEU A 298 8.79 -6.07 -5.98
C LEU A 298 9.28 -6.06 -7.43
N ARG A 299 8.45 -5.61 -8.37
CA ARG A 299 8.86 -5.48 -9.78
C ARG A 299 10.02 -4.50 -9.97
N ARG A 300 10.03 -3.36 -9.27
CA ARG A 300 11.11 -2.38 -9.37
C ARG A 300 12.33 -2.74 -8.50
N TYR A 301 12.15 -3.58 -7.49
CA TYR A 301 13.24 -4.09 -6.64
C TYR A 301 13.97 -5.31 -7.24
N GLY A 302 13.84 -5.55 -8.52
CA GLY A 302 14.56 -6.60 -9.22
C GLY A 302 13.81 -7.93 -9.28
N MET A 303 12.48 -7.91 -9.14
CA MET A 303 11.65 -9.11 -9.28
C MET A 303 12.21 -10.30 -8.49
N PRO A 304 12.37 -10.18 -7.15
CA PRO A 304 13.02 -11.19 -6.33
C PRO A 304 12.21 -12.48 -6.30
N GLN A 305 12.83 -13.55 -5.84
CA GLN A 305 12.10 -14.78 -5.53
C GLN A 305 11.07 -14.52 -4.44
N ILE A 306 9.86 -15.08 -4.61
CA ILE A 306 8.80 -15.08 -3.61
C ILE A 306 8.44 -16.52 -3.28
N ILE A 307 8.34 -16.82 -1.99
CA ILE A 307 7.84 -18.11 -1.49
C ILE A 307 6.43 -17.86 -0.94
N HIS A 308 5.49 -18.66 -1.40
CA HIS A 308 4.10 -18.61 -0.99
C HIS A 308 3.66 -19.98 -0.47
N ARG A 309 2.90 -20.00 0.62
CA ARG A 309 2.35 -21.23 1.21
C ARG A 309 0.85 -21.28 0.96
N TRP A 310 0.36 -22.46 0.65
CA TRP A 310 -1.05 -22.78 0.56
C TRP A 310 -1.27 -24.12 1.25
N GLY A 311 -1.79 -24.09 2.46
CA GLY A 311 -1.77 -25.25 3.33
C GLY A 311 -0.35 -25.76 3.56
N GLU A 312 -0.13 -27.04 3.33
CA GLU A 312 1.22 -27.65 3.43
C GLU A 312 2.07 -27.46 2.17
N GLN A 313 1.49 -26.96 1.08
CA GLN A 313 2.21 -26.80 -0.17
C GLN A 313 2.99 -25.48 -0.21
N VAL A 314 4.18 -25.54 -0.79
CA VAL A 314 5.06 -24.38 -0.98
C VAL A 314 5.22 -24.09 -2.45
N TYR A 315 4.82 -22.89 -2.85
CA TYR A 315 4.96 -22.39 -4.21
C TYR A 315 6.08 -21.36 -4.26
N THR A 316 6.90 -21.44 -5.29
CA THR A 316 8.02 -20.51 -5.46
C THR A 316 7.91 -19.80 -6.79
N LEU A 317 7.67 -18.48 -6.74
CA LEU A 317 7.90 -17.61 -7.89
C LEU A 317 9.40 -17.30 -7.94
N LYS A 318 10.07 -17.71 -9.02
CA LYS A 318 11.52 -17.50 -9.16
C LYS A 318 11.85 -16.04 -9.42
N GLN A 319 13.09 -15.65 -9.14
CA GLN A 319 13.58 -14.33 -9.54
C GLN A 319 13.46 -14.14 -11.04
N ASN A 320 12.96 -12.96 -11.46
CA ASN A 320 12.71 -12.60 -12.85
C ASN A 320 11.73 -13.53 -13.59
N ASP A 321 10.86 -14.22 -12.88
CA ASP A 321 9.85 -15.09 -13.49
C ASP A 321 8.94 -14.28 -14.43
N PRO A 322 8.58 -14.82 -15.61
CA PRO A 322 7.65 -14.16 -16.54
C PRO A 322 6.32 -13.77 -15.91
N SER A 323 5.85 -14.49 -14.89
CA SER A 323 4.60 -14.19 -14.15
C SER A 323 4.64 -12.85 -13.42
N TYR A 324 5.80 -12.22 -13.24
CA TYR A 324 5.89 -10.83 -12.80
C TYR A 324 5.31 -9.83 -13.81
N THR A 325 5.14 -10.27 -15.05
CA THR A 325 4.51 -9.48 -16.11
C THR A 325 3.19 -10.15 -16.47
N MET A 326 2.06 -9.48 -16.19
CA MET A 326 0.79 -10.00 -16.65
C MET A 326 0.75 -10.01 -18.17
N PRO A 327 0.42 -11.14 -18.80
CA PRO A 327 0.19 -11.16 -20.23
C PRO A 327 -1.04 -10.31 -20.56
N ILE A 328 -0.91 -9.41 -21.50
CA ILE A 328 -1.99 -8.55 -22.01
C ILE A 328 -2.34 -9.04 -23.41
#